data_addfa6836bfbc6e1445d4267eb505b0f
#
_entry.id   addfa6836bfbc6e1445d4267eb505b0f
#
_cell.length_a   1.000
_cell.length_b   1.000
_cell.length_c   1.000
_cell.angle_alpha   90.00
_cell.angle_beta   90.00
_cell.angle_gamma   90.00
#
_symmetry.space_group_name_H-M   'P 1'
#
loop_
_entity.id
_entity.type
_entity.pdbx_description
1 polymer ?
#
loop_
_entity_poly.entity_id
_entity_poly.type
_entity_poly.pdbx_seq_one_letter_code
_entity_poly.pdbx_strand_id
1 'polypeptide(L)'
;MFSPISISDLLYHIFFGIVKCILDKNRDGFLSRTVFFVAFQEVEPILRLSRPLALALCAALLTTPAAAATAKKSSENFYVYNVKTPFSAYQVGGNNYVRARDFARATGCGLTYDPETSSIRLTAGTGYDGADETAAPVTAARAAARPTLQTVYVDGEATDIQGYSIGGYNYFKLRDLSRAFGWSVIYNGAQKRVELNPERPYFEKNRNTIVYMYHGFSEDPAVLAAHPNLYTSPWKLRCDIQEMRALGYECISLEDYYQGKAVKGKKYFIITIDDGYLDNYTLAYPVLVQEKAPASIFTIVREMENETGGYFTTEQAREMEESGYVKVYAHNLDHVNCTGLDPFEFDRERQRAYTSLRERLGIKNLFFAYPYGAYNTSTYVKVRDNGFRLQLVQKSLFQADDVLVRQNVWYDSGMSSLIKKAYHN
;
A
#
# COMPACT_ATOMS: atom_id res chain seq x y z
N MET A 1 -32.63 -19.63 -39.12
CA MET A 1 -33.58 -20.27 -38.18
C MET A 1 -32.84 -20.50 -36.89
N PHE A 2 -33.02 -19.63 -35.91
CA PHE A 2 -32.49 -19.86 -34.56
C PHE A 2 -33.53 -20.68 -33.80
N SER A 3 -33.16 -21.87 -33.31
CA SER A 3 -34.06 -22.62 -32.42
C SER A 3 -34.17 -21.86 -31.09
N PRO A 4 -35.39 -21.77 -30.55
CA PRO A 4 -35.60 -21.09 -29.27
C PRO A 4 -34.91 -21.88 -28.15
N ILE A 5 -34.05 -21.21 -27.42
CA ILE A 5 -33.45 -21.75 -26.17
C ILE A 5 -34.62 -22.04 -25.21
N SER A 6 -34.67 -23.25 -24.67
CA SER A 6 -35.75 -23.59 -23.75
C SER A 6 -35.58 -22.77 -22.44
N ILE A 7 -36.71 -22.42 -21.84
CA ILE A 7 -36.72 -21.67 -20.58
C ILE A 7 -35.90 -22.44 -19.48
N SER A 8 -35.90 -23.77 -19.56
CA SER A 8 -35.09 -24.63 -18.65
C SER A 8 -33.58 -24.45 -18.86
N ASP A 9 -33.12 -24.30 -20.11
CA ASP A 9 -31.67 -24.09 -20.40
C ASP A 9 -31.22 -22.70 -19.99
N LEU A 10 -32.07 -21.68 -20.17
CA LEU A 10 -31.80 -20.33 -19.70
C LEU A 10 -31.71 -20.26 -18.18
N LEU A 11 -32.64 -20.91 -17.47
CA LEU A 11 -32.65 -21.01 -16.01
C LEU A 11 -31.45 -21.81 -15.48
N TYR A 12 -31.03 -22.87 -16.18
CA TYR A 12 -29.85 -23.63 -15.84
C TYR A 12 -28.57 -22.79 -15.96
N HIS A 13 -28.42 -22.01 -17.04
CA HIS A 13 -27.26 -21.13 -17.23
C HIS A 13 -27.23 -19.96 -16.25
N ILE A 14 -28.38 -19.38 -15.89
CA ILE A 14 -28.46 -18.33 -14.87
C ILE A 14 -28.11 -18.90 -13.51
N PHE A 15 -28.68 -20.06 -13.14
CA PHE A 15 -28.40 -20.72 -11.87
C PHE A 15 -26.92 -21.13 -11.74
N PHE A 16 -26.35 -21.73 -12.80
CA PHE A 16 -24.93 -22.09 -12.81
C PHE A 16 -24.01 -20.87 -12.80
N GLY A 17 -24.39 -19.77 -13.44
CA GLY A 17 -23.68 -18.50 -13.42
C GLY A 17 -23.66 -17.89 -12.02
N ILE A 18 -24.79 -17.90 -11.33
CA ILE A 18 -24.90 -17.42 -9.94
C ILE A 18 -24.10 -18.31 -8.99
N VAL A 19 -24.23 -19.63 -9.09
CA VAL A 19 -23.48 -20.60 -8.28
C VAL A 19 -21.98 -20.48 -8.54
N LYS A 20 -21.55 -20.32 -9.79
CA LYS A 20 -20.13 -20.11 -10.13
C LYS A 20 -19.62 -18.79 -9.58
N CYS A 21 -20.39 -17.70 -9.69
CA CYS A 21 -20.03 -16.41 -9.10
C CYS A 21 -19.91 -16.47 -7.57
N ILE A 22 -20.78 -17.26 -6.93
CA ILE A 22 -20.75 -17.52 -5.47
C ILE A 22 -19.51 -18.37 -5.10
N LEU A 23 -19.19 -19.41 -5.89
CA LEU A 23 -18.05 -20.28 -5.63
C LEU A 23 -16.71 -19.59 -5.93
N ASP A 24 -16.61 -18.78 -6.98
CA ASP A 24 -15.40 -18.04 -7.32
C ASP A 24 -15.11 -16.90 -6.32
N LYS A 25 -16.15 -16.26 -5.77
CA LYS A 25 -16.01 -15.29 -4.66
C LYS A 25 -15.77 -15.94 -3.30
N ASN A 26 -16.13 -17.20 -3.13
CA ASN A 26 -15.97 -17.94 -1.86
C ASN A 26 -14.52 -18.41 -1.62
N ARG A 27 -13.59 -18.14 -2.52
CA ARG A 27 -12.15 -18.33 -2.25
C ARG A 27 -11.66 -17.52 -1.06
N ASP A 28 -12.34 -16.42 -0.72
CA ASP A 28 -12.01 -15.55 0.42
C ASP A 28 -12.98 -15.67 1.60
N GLY A 29 -13.98 -16.55 1.54
CA GLY A 29 -14.80 -16.99 2.69
C GLY A 29 -15.93 -16.07 3.15
N PHE A 30 -16.27 -14.96 2.47
CA PHE A 30 -17.26 -14.01 2.96
C PHE A 30 -18.26 -13.52 1.89
N LEU A 31 -19.53 -13.76 2.15
CA LEU A 31 -20.66 -13.12 1.45
C LEU A 31 -21.46 -12.26 2.47
N SER A 32 -21.63 -10.97 2.19
CA SER A 32 -22.49 -10.13 3.01
C SER A 32 -23.97 -10.46 2.77
N ARG A 33 -24.79 -10.45 3.83
CA ARG A 33 -26.25 -10.64 3.78
C ARG A 33 -26.95 -9.70 2.79
N THR A 34 -26.40 -8.51 2.56
CA THR A 34 -26.97 -7.47 1.70
C THR A 34 -26.93 -7.86 0.22
N VAL A 35 -25.87 -8.53 -0.24
CA VAL A 35 -25.74 -8.97 -1.65
C VAL A 35 -26.75 -10.10 -1.95
N PHE A 36 -27.02 -10.95 -0.96
CA PHE A 36 -28.00 -12.03 -1.10
C PHE A 36 -29.45 -11.51 -1.19
N PHE A 37 -29.76 -10.45 -0.43
CA PHE A 37 -31.10 -9.86 -0.41
C PHE A 37 -31.44 -9.11 -1.70
N VAL A 38 -30.47 -8.39 -2.28
CA VAL A 38 -30.66 -7.69 -3.57
C VAL A 38 -30.80 -8.69 -4.73
N ALA A 39 -30.00 -9.76 -4.75
CA ALA A 39 -30.12 -10.80 -5.76
C ALA A 39 -31.47 -11.55 -5.70
N PHE A 40 -32.05 -11.67 -4.51
CA PHE A 40 -33.36 -12.33 -4.30
C PHE A 40 -34.52 -11.47 -4.78
N GLN A 41 -34.47 -10.15 -4.60
CA GLN A 41 -35.54 -9.24 -5.07
C GLN A 41 -35.64 -9.17 -6.59
N GLU A 42 -34.54 -9.36 -7.32
CA GLU A 42 -34.56 -9.34 -8.80
C GLU A 42 -35.01 -10.68 -9.41
N VAL A 43 -34.97 -11.78 -8.66
CA VAL A 43 -35.32 -13.13 -9.17
C VAL A 43 -36.74 -13.55 -8.82
N GLU A 44 -37.37 -12.93 -7.82
CA GLU A 44 -38.72 -13.27 -7.34
C GLU A 44 -39.83 -13.22 -8.44
N PRO A 45 -39.79 -12.29 -9.42
CA PRO A 45 -40.80 -12.29 -10.49
C PRO A 45 -40.60 -13.37 -11.56
N ILE A 46 -39.42 -14.01 -11.62
CA ILE A 46 -39.08 -14.96 -12.68
C ILE A 46 -39.32 -16.42 -12.27
N LEU A 47 -39.23 -16.71 -10.99
CA LEU A 47 -39.40 -18.05 -10.44
C LEU A 47 -40.77 -18.22 -9.79
N ARG A 48 -41.76 -18.72 -10.53
CA ARG A 48 -43.02 -19.25 -9.96
C ARG A 48 -42.78 -20.59 -9.23
N LEU A 49 -41.75 -20.71 -8.44
CA LEU A 49 -41.54 -21.81 -7.52
C LEU A 49 -42.44 -21.61 -6.28
N SER A 50 -43.05 -22.68 -5.79
CA SER A 50 -43.85 -22.60 -4.57
C SER A 50 -43.00 -22.01 -3.45
N ARG A 51 -43.48 -20.93 -2.81
CA ARG A 51 -42.80 -20.22 -1.72
C ARG A 51 -42.12 -21.12 -0.67
N PRO A 52 -42.68 -22.27 -0.26
CA PRO A 52 -42.04 -23.14 0.73
C PRO A 52 -40.76 -23.82 0.22
N LEU A 53 -40.64 -24.10 -1.08
CA LEU A 53 -39.44 -24.76 -1.63
C LEU A 53 -38.27 -23.78 -1.76
N ALA A 54 -38.54 -22.54 -2.17
CA ALA A 54 -37.56 -21.47 -2.24
C ALA A 54 -37.05 -21.09 -0.84
N LEU A 55 -37.95 -20.99 0.15
CA LEU A 55 -37.59 -20.73 1.54
C LEU A 55 -36.79 -21.89 2.15
N ALA A 56 -37.14 -23.15 1.85
CA ALA A 56 -36.41 -24.32 2.34
C ALA A 56 -34.99 -24.41 1.71
N LEU A 57 -34.83 -24.07 0.41
CA LEU A 57 -33.54 -24.01 -0.24
C LEU A 57 -32.65 -22.85 0.30
N CYS A 58 -33.27 -21.68 0.55
CA CYS A 58 -32.58 -20.57 1.20
C CYS A 58 -32.20 -20.88 2.64
N ALA A 59 -33.07 -21.53 3.41
CA ALA A 59 -32.73 -21.96 4.76
C ALA A 59 -31.64 -23.02 4.79
N ALA A 60 -31.63 -23.96 3.85
CA ALA A 60 -30.56 -24.97 3.73
C ALA A 60 -29.19 -24.38 3.32
N LEU A 61 -29.19 -23.32 2.48
CA LEU A 61 -27.94 -22.58 2.12
C LEU A 61 -27.44 -21.69 3.26
N LEU A 62 -28.33 -21.24 4.14
CA LEU A 62 -28.00 -20.42 5.31
C LEU A 62 -27.52 -21.26 6.51
N THR A 63 -27.78 -22.58 6.50
CA THR A 63 -27.44 -23.48 7.62
C THR A 63 -26.16 -24.29 7.41
N THR A 64 -25.47 -24.18 6.27
CA THR A 64 -24.15 -24.74 6.17
C THR A 64 -23.20 -23.91 7.05
N PRO A 65 -22.70 -24.45 8.17
CA PRO A 65 -21.71 -23.71 8.96
C PRO A 65 -20.50 -23.49 8.05
N ALA A 66 -20.11 -22.22 7.89
CA ALA A 66 -18.89 -21.91 7.17
C ALA A 66 -17.75 -22.76 7.72
N ALA A 67 -17.10 -23.53 6.87
CA ALA A 67 -16.05 -24.45 7.28
C ALA A 67 -15.01 -23.67 8.10
N ALA A 68 -14.70 -24.17 9.31
CA ALA A 68 -13.75 -23.49 10.18
C ALA A 68 -12.38 -23.44 9.50
N ALA A 69 -11.83 -22.25 9.33
CA ALA A 69 -10.47 -22.06 8.86
C ALA A 69 -9.46 -22.55 9.92
N THR A 70 -8.27 -22.94 9.51
CA THR A 70 -7.20 -23.27 10.44
C THR A 70 -6.40 -22.04 10.80
N ALA A 71 -6.43 -21.67 12.08
CA ALA A 71 -5.57 -20.65 12.67
C ALA A 71 -4.25 -21.31 13.14
N LYS A 72 -3.12 -20.70 12.80
CA LYS A 72 -1.79 -21.05 13.33
C LYS A 72 -1.33 -19.97 14.29
N LYS A 73 -0.73 -20.35 15.43
CA LYS A 73 -0.07 -19.38 16.31
C LYS A 73 0.91 -18.54 15.50
N SER A 74 0.81 -17.22 15.61
CA SER A 74 1.75 -16.31 14.93
C SER A 74 3.15 -16.45 15.49
N SER A 75 4.16 -16.50 14.62
CA SER A 75 5.57 -16.48 14.97
C SER A 75 6.18 -15.08 14.83
N GLU A 76 5.37 -14.08 14.55
CA GLU A 76 5.82 -12.71 14.34
C GLU A 76 6.11 -12.00 15.65
N ASN A 77 7.05 -11.06 15.61
CA ASN A 77 7.32 -10.12 16.69
C ASN A 77 6.51 -8.85 16.44
N PHE A 78 5.67 -8.49 17.39
CA PHE A 78 4.83 -7.30 17.28
C PHE A 78 5.46 -6.12 18.01
N TYR A 79 5.34 -4.95 17.42
CA TYR A 79 5.82 -3.68 17.95
C TYR A 79 4.74 -2.62 17.83
N VAL A 80 4.63 -1.77 18.84
CA VAL A 80 3.80 -0.56 18.81
C VAL A 80 4.69 0.61 19.19
N TYR A 81 4.73 1.68 18.41
CA TYR A 81 5.67 2.80 18.60
C TYR A 81 7.15 2.34 18.75
N ASN A 82 7.56 1.38 17.94
CA ASN A 82 8.91 0.78 18.00
C ASN A 82 9.21 0.00 19.32
N VAL A 83 8.23 -0.16 20.19
CA VAL A 83 8.36 -0.95 21.43
C VAL A 83 7.82 -2.35 21.21
N LYS A 84 8.61 -3.37 21.54
CA LYS A 84 8.17 -4.77 21.44
C LYS A 84 6.97 -4.99 22.37
N THR A 85 5.84 -5.37 21.79
CA THR A 85 4.56 -5.47 22.50
C THR A 85 3.99 -6.87 22.36
N PRO A 86 3.61 -7.53 23.46
CA PRO A 86 3.01 -8.85 23.38
C PRO A 86 1.60 -8.79 22.81
N PHE A 87 1.34 -9.59 21.77
CA PHE A 87 0.01 -9.84 21.23
C PHE A 87 -0.30 -11.32 21.29
N SER A 88 -1.53 -11.67 21.69
CA SER A 88 -2.09 -12.97 21.42
C SER A 88 -2.55 -12.98 19.96
N ALA A 89 -1.76 -13.62 19.10
CA ALA A 89 -1.99 -13.55 17.66
C ALA A 89 -2.01 -14.92 16.99
N TYR A 90 -2.91 -15.06 16.02
CA TYR A 90 -2.96 -16.18 15.10
C TYR A 90 -2.82 -15.71 13.65
N GLN A 91 -2.29 -16.58 12.80
CA GLN A 91 -2.31 -16.41 11.35
C GLN A 91 -3.44 -17.23 10.75
N VAL A 92 -4.29 -16.59 9.95
CA VAL A 92 -5.35 -17.22 9.16
C VAL A 92 -5.21 -16.70 7.72
N GLY A 93 -5.07 -17.58 6.75
CA GLY A 93 -4.90 -17.18 5.35
C GLY A 93 -3.71 -16.23 5.11
N GLY A 94 -2.60 -16.40 5.86
CA GLY A 94 -1.40 -15.55 5.74
C GLY A 94 -1.50 -14.18 6.43
N ASN A 95 -2.63 -13.85 7.06
CA ASN A 95 -2.82 -12.58 7.77
C ASN A 95 -2.74 -12.78 9.28
N ASN A 96 -2.22 -11.78 10.01
CA ASN A 96 -2.19 -11.77 11.47
C ASN A 96 -3.50 -11.23 12.04
N TYR A 97 -4.11 -12.01 12.91
CA TYR A 97 -5.30 -11.67 13.67
C TYR A 97 -4.94 -11.55 15.14
N VAL A 98 -5.37 -10.48 15.77
CA VAL A 98 -5.10 -10.14 17.17
C VAL A 98 -6.42 -9.96 17.93
N ARG A 99 -6.39 -10.17 19.24
CA ARG A 99 -7.56 -9.88 20.08
C ARG A 99 -7.83 -8.38 20.10
N ALA A 100 -9.10 -7.98 20.06
CA ALA A 100 -9.47 -6.57 20.20
C ALA A 100 -8.94 -5.94 21.50
N ARG A 101 -8.95 -6.68 22.63
CA ARG A 101 -8.42 -6.22 23.91
C ARG A 101 -6.90 -5.98 23.88
N ASP A 102 -6.14 -6.88 23.26
CA ASP A 102 -4.69 -6.71 23.13
C ASP A 102 -4.35 -5.50 22.26
N PHE A 103 -5.12 -5.29 21.20
CA PHE A 103 -5.01 -4.11 20.34
C PHE A 103 -5.32 -2.83 21.13
N ALA A 104 -6.44 -2.78 21.82
CA ALA A 104 -6.84 -1.61 22.61
C ALA A 104 -5.81 -1.26 23.68
N ARG A 105 -5.34 -2.26 24.45
CA ARG A 105 -4.29 -2.07 25.47
C ARG A 105 -2.99 -1.55 24.87
N ALA A 106 -2.58 -2.11 23.73
CA ALA A 106 -1.30 -1.77 23.10
C ALA A 106 -1.30 -0.37 22.48
N THR A 107 -2.46 0.12 22.07
CA THR A 107 -2.61 1.41 21.36
C THR A 107 -3.19 2.52 22.23
N GLY A 108 -3.68 2.19 23.43
CA GLY A 108 -4.38 3.17 24.28
C GLY A 108 -5.78 3.55 23.79
N CYS A 109 -6.41 2.71 22.94
CA CYS A 109 -7.83 2.88 22.58
C CYS A 109 -8.73 2.41 23.72
N GLY A 110 -9.86 3.09 23.91
CA GLY A 110 -10.97 2.54 24.68
C GLY A 110 -11.60 1.35 23.96
N LEU A 111 -12.09 0.37 24.73
CA LEU A 111 -12.81 -0.76 24.20
C LEU A 111 -14.04 -1.05 25.06
N THR A 112 -15.22 -1.07 24.45
CA THR A 112 -16.46 -1.51 25.07
C THR A 112 -17.12 -2.62 24.26
N TYR A 113 -17.82 -3.51 24.95
CA TYR A 113 -18.61 -4.56 24.34
C TYR A 113 -20.09 -4.36 24.69
N ASP A 114 -20.92 -4.37 23.68
CA ASP A 114 -22.38 -4.29 23.81
C ASP A 114 -22.97 -5.68 23.53
N PRO A 115 -23.49 -6.38 24.57
CA PRO A 115 -24.04 -7.71 24.40
C PRO A 115 -25.41 -7.72 23.68
N GLU A 116 -26.19 -6.62 23.75
CA GLU A 116 -27.49 -6.54 23.11
C GLU A 116 -27.37 -6.51 21.59
N THR A 117 -26.40 -5.76 21.09
CA THR A 117 -26.12 -5.64 19.64
C THR A 117 -24.99 -6.56 19.17
N SER A 118 -24.38 -7.33 20.07
CA SER A 118 -23.17 -8.12 19.79
C SER A 118 -22.09 -7.30 19.09
N SER A 119 -21.85 -6.07 19.56
CA SER A 119 -20.89 -5.16 18.94
C SER A 119 -19.70 -4.86 19.84
N ILE A 120 -18.56 -4.64 19.19
CA ILE A 120 -17.32 -4.16 19.80
C ILE A 120 -17.13 -2.72 19.35
N ARG A 121 -16.93 -1.81 20.31
CA ARG A 121 -16.67 -0.39 20.04
C ARG A 121 -15.26 -0.05 20.48
N LEU A 122 -14.48 0.48 19.55
CA LEU A 122 -13.12 0.96 19.76
C LEU A 122 -13.11 2.47 19.57
N THR A 123 -12.48 3.22 20.49
CA THR A 123 -12.44 4.68 20.44
C THR A 123 -11.01 5.17 20.65
N ALA A 124 -10.49 5.97 19.72
CA ALA A 124 -9.15 6.54 19.81
C ALA A 124 -9.01 7.49 21.01
N GLY A 125 -7.85 7.47 21.67
CA GLY A 125 -7.48 8.45 22.69
C GLY A 125 -8.25 8.43 24.00
N THR A 126 -9.17 7.49 24.20
CA THR A 126 -9.98 7.42 25.44
C THR A 126 -9.34 6.55 26.55
N GLY A 127 -8.21 5.90 26.23
CA GLY A 127 -7.54 4.98 27.14
C GLY A 127 -8.23 3.61 27.24
N TYR A 128 -7.45 2.57 27.49
CA TYR A 128 -7.98 1.24 27.79
C TYR A 128 -8.15 1.10 29.31
N ASP A 129 -9.39 0.99 29.76
CA ASP A 129 -9.74 0.89 31.18
C ASP A 129 -9.96 -0.55 31.67
N GLY A 130 -9.76 -1.53 30.79
CA GLY A 130 -9.88 -2.94 31.13
C GLY A 130 -8.86 -3.36 32.19
N ALA A 131 -9.36 -3.70 33.38
CA ALA A 131 -8.54 -4.21 34.47
C ALA A 131 -7.67 -5.39 34.00
N ASP A 132 -6.43 -5.41 34.46
CA ASP A 132 -5.35 -6.40 34.53
C ASP A 132 -5.52 -7.84 34.01
N GLU A 133 -6.41 -8.10 33.07
CA GLU A 133 -6.36 -9.35 32.31
C GLU A 133 -5.11 -9.33 31.46
N THR A 134 -4.00 -9.81 32.04
CA THR A 134 -2.82 -10.20 31.27
C THR A 134 -3.29 -11.03 30.08
N ALA A 135 -2.88 -10.64 28.88
CA ALA A 135 -3.25 -11.38 27.67
C ALA A 135 -2.95 -12.86 27.89
N ALA A 136 -4.02 -13.68 28.06
CA ALA A 136 -3.81 -15.11 28.21
C ALA A 136 -3.01 -15.60 26.98
N PRO A 137 -1.84 -16.19 27.17
CA PRO A 137 -0.96 -16.52 26.05
C PRO A 137 -1.68 -17.48 25.11
N VAL A 138 -1.47 -17.32 23.80
CA VAL A 138 -1.87 -18.32 22.83
C VAL A 138 -1.11 -19.60 23.11
N THR A 139 -1.78 -20.61 23.63
CA THR A 139 -1.17 -21.89 24.02
C THR A 139 -1.20 -22.90 22.87
N ALA A 140 -2.27 -22.92 22.08
CA ALA A 140 -2.43 -23.88 21.00
C ALA A 140 -1.67 -23.44 19.74
N ALA A 141 -0.79 -24.33 19.22
CA ALA A 141 -0.07 -24.09 17.97
C ALA A 141 -1.00 -23.97 16.75
N ARG A 142 -2.15 -24.67 16.80
CA ARG A 142 -3.22 -24.61 15.79
C ARG A 142 -4.58 -24.62 16.49
N ALA A 143 -5.55 -23.92 15.93
CA ALA A 143 -6.91 -23.88 16.43
C ALA A 143 -7.92 -23.73 15.27
N ALA A 144 -9.16 -24.09 15.50
CA ALA A 144 -10.26 -23.80 14.57
C ALA A 144 -10.62 -22.31 14.67
N ALA A 145 -10.68 -21.65 13.52
CA ALA A 145 -11.12 -20.27 13.40
C ALA A 145 -12.51 -20.25 12.75
N ARG A 146 -13.52 -19.81 13.49
CA ARG A 146 -14.88 -19.66 13.00
C ARG A 146 -15.16 -18.18 12.80
N PRO A 147 -15.79 -17.74 11.70
CA PRO A 147 -16.17 -16.34 11.55
C PRO A 147 -16.96 -15.84 12.76
N THR A 148 -16.62 -14.66 13.28
CA THR A 148 -17.40 -14.01 14.33
C THR A 148 -18.55 -13.23 13.71
N LEU A 149 -19.66 -13.15 14.44
CA LEU A 149 -20.83 -12.36 14.04
C LEU A 149 -20.80 -10.94 14.62
N GLN A 150 -19.74 -10.59 15.35
CA GLN A 150 -19.66 -9.29 16.00
C GLN A 150 -19.38 -8.18 15.01
N THR A 151 -20.14 -7.10 15.13
CA THR A 151 -19.88 -5.86 14.40
C THR A 151 -18.85 -5.03 15.16
N VAL A 152 -17.85 -4.51 14.44
CA VAL A 152 -16.82 -3.62 15.00
C VAL A 152 -17.16 -2.18 14.62
N TYR A 153 -17.23 -1.32 15.62
CA TYR A 153 -17.33 0.14 15.47
C TYR A 153 -15.99 0.77 15.83
N VAL A 154 -15.56 1.75 15.06
CA VAL A 154 -14.37 2.55 15.31
C VAL A 154 -14.79 4.02 15.33
N ASP A 155 -14.50 4.72 16.42
CA ASP A 155 -14.87 6.13 16.64
C ASP A 155 -16.37 6.43 16.35
N GLY A 156 -17.23 5.47 16.66
CA GLY A 156 -18.68 5.56 16.47
C GLY A 156 -19.20 5.04 15.12
N GLU A 157 -18.34 4.88 14.13
CA GLU A 157 -18.69 4.42 12.78
C GLU A 157 -18.64 2.90 12.66
N ALA A 158 -19.65 2.29 12.04
CA ALA A 158 -19.68 0.85 11.77
C ALA A 158 -18.64 0.52 10.67
N THR A 159 -17.92 -0.58 10.87
CA THR A 159 -16.90 -1.04 9.93
C THR A 159 -17.28 -2.39 9.30
N ASP A 160 -16.64 -2.73 8.19
CA ASP A 160 -16.71 -4.04 7.54
C ASP A 160 -15.62 -5.02 8.04
N ILE A 161 -14.99 -4.72 9.18
CA ILE A 161 -13.92 -5.53 9.74
C ILE A 161 -14.43 -6.91 10.10
N GLN A 162 -13.87 -7.90 9.44
CA GLN A 162 -14.19 -9.30 9.64
C GLN A 162 -13.23 -9.93 10.66
N GLY A 163 -13.78 -10.82 11.50
CA GLY A 163 -13.01 -11.49 12.54
C GLY A 163 -13.31 -12.96 12.67
N TYR A 164 -12.56 -13.62 13.53
CA TYR A 164 -12.73 -15.02 13.87
C TYR A 164 -12.88 -15.20 15.37
N SER A 165 -13.77 -16.10 15.78
CA SER A 165 -13.78 -16.67 17.12
C SER A 165 -12.80 -17.85 17.15
N ILE A 166 -11.78 -17.76 18.01
CA ILE A 166 -10.74 -18.78 18.17
C ILE A 166 -10.56 -19.03 19.67
N GLY A 167 -10.84 -20.25 20.13
CA GLY A 167 -10.72 -20.61 21.54
C GLY A 167 -11.59 -19.77 22.48
N GLY A 168 -12.76 -19.32 22.01
CA GLY A 168 -13.69 -18.50 22.80
C GLY A 168 -13.40 -17.00 22.79
N TYR A 169 -12.37 -16.53 22.07
CA TYR A 169 -12.01 -15.12 21.95
C TYR A 169 -12.21 -14.62 20.53
N ASN A 170 -12.51 -13.34 20.36
CA ASN A 170 -12.64 -12.70 19.06
C ASN A 170 -11.30 -12.08 18.64
N TYR A 171 -10.87 -12.46 17.44
CA TYR A 171 -9.66 -12.02 16.79
C TYR A 171 -10.01 -11.29 15.51
N PHE A 172 -9.39 -10.14 15.31
CA PHE A 172 -9.59 -9.31 14.12
C PHE A 172 -8.27 -9.10 13.41
N LYS A 173 -8.34 -8.94 12.10
CA LYS A 173 -7.15 -8.71 11.29
C LYS A 173 -6.50 -7.40 11.69
N LEU A 174 -5.23 -7.47 12.11
CA LEU A 174 -4.51 -6.32 12.66
C LEU A 174 -4.50 -5.14 11.69
N ARG A 175 -4.29 -5.40 10.40
CA ARG A 175 -4.26 -4.36 9.37
C ARG A 175 -5.61 -3.67 9.19
N ASP A 176 -6.70 -4.40 9.27
CA ASP A 176 -8.04 -3.83 9.09
C ASP A 176 -8.45 -3.00 10.32
N LEU A 177 -8.13 -3.45 11.55
CA LEU A 177 -8.28 -2.64 12.76
C LEU A 177 -7.49 -1.34 12.65
N SER A 178 -6.19 -1.43 12.33
CA SER A 178 -5.32 -0.26 12.24
C SER A 178 -5.79 0.72 11.16
N ARG A 179 -6.21 0.19 10.01
CA ARG A 179 -6.74 0.97 8.88
C ARG A 179 -7.97 1.79 9.27
N ALA A 180 -8.88 1.22 10.05
CA ALA A 180 -10.09 1.91 10.49
C ALA A 180 -9.77 3.14 11.35
N PHE A 181 -8.63 3.14 12.06
CA PHE A 181 -8.09 4.31 12.77
C PHE A 181 -7.19 5.21 11.89
N GLY A 182 -6.99 4.89 10.64
CA GLY A 182 -6.02 5.58 9.80
C GLY A 182 -4.55 5.36 10.18
N TRP A 183 -4.22 4.26 10.88
CA TRP A 183 -2.86 3.95 11.34
C TRP A 183 -2.16 2.96 10.42
N SER A 184 -0.83 3.07 10.32
CA SER A 184 -0.03 2.17 9.48
C SER A 184 0.37 0.90 10.20
N VAL A 185 0.37 -0.22 9.45
CA VAL A 185 1.00 -1.49 9.86
C VAL A 185 2.08 -1.83 8.84
N ILE A 186 3.32 -1.92 9.31
CA ILE A 186 4.48 -2.24 8.49
C ILE A 186 4.93 -3.66 8.81
N TYR A 187 5.16 -4.45 7.78
CA TYR A 187 5.68 -5.80 7.91
C TYR A 187 7.10 -5.90 7.32
N ASN A 188 8.03 -6.42 8.13
CA ASN A 188 9.37 -6.77 7.71
C ASN A 188 9.57 -8.29 7.84
N GLY A 189 9.48 -9.00 6.72
CA GLY A 189 9.56 -10.46 6.68
C GLY A 189 10.92 -11.00 7.10
N ALA A 190 12.02 -10.30 6.80
CA ALA A 190 13.37 -10.72 7.17
C ALA A 190 13.58 -10.75 8.70
N GLN A 191 12.92 -9.85 9.42
CA GLN A 191 12.98 -9.75 10.89
C GLN A 191 11.78 -10.41 11.57
N LYS A 192 10.81 -10.96 10.81
CA LYS A 192 9.52 -11.40 11.35
C LYS A 192 8.88 -10.32 12.25
N ARG A 193 8.95 -9.06 11.80
CA ARG A 193 8.51 -7.89 12.55
C ARG A 193 7.24 -7.33 11.95
N VAL A 194 6.22 -7.19 12.79
CA VAL A 194 4.98 -6.47 12.50
C VAL A 194 4.95 -5.23 13.38
N GLU A 195 4.91 -4.07 12.80
CA GLU A 195 4.91 -2.82 13.52
C GLU A 195 3.67 -2.01 13.26
N LEU A 196 2.95 -1.68 14.32
CA LEU A 196 1.84 -0.75 14.35
C LEU A 196 2.35 0.61 14.84
N ASN A 197 2.12 1.65 14.04
CA ASN A 197 2.45 3.01 14.42
C ASN A 197 1.22 3.92 14.26
N PRO A 198 0.52 4.25 15.37
CA PRO A 198 -0.66 5.11 15.34
C PRO A 198 -0.39 6.57 14.91
N GLU A 199 0.85 7.05 15.03
CA GLU A 199 1.23 8.39 14.58
C GLU A 199 1.55 8.44 13.08
N ARG A 200 1.69 7.28 12.44
CA ARG A 200 2.01 7.17 11.03
C ARG A 200 0.72 6.95 10.24
N PRO A 201 0.36 7.82 9.29
CA PRO A 201 -0.84 7.64 8.49
C PRO A 201 -0.86 6.28 7.79
N TYR A 202 -2.04 5.70 7.71
CA TYR A 202 -2.24 4.50 6.91
C TYR A 202 -1.96 4.78 5.44
N PHE A 203 -1.18 3.91 4.83
CA PHE A 203 -0.90 3.95 3.41
C PHE A 203 -1.25 2.59 2.79
N GLU A 204 -2.20 2.58 1.86
CA GLU A 204 -2.54 1.39 1.09
C GLU A 204 -1.84 1.44 -0.27
N LYS A 205 -0.90 0.54 -0.46
CA LYS A 205 -0.19 0.41 -1.73
C LYS A 205 -1.18 0.02 -2.84
N ASN A 206 -1.41 0.91 -3.79
CA ASN A 206 -2.17 0.58 -4.98
C ASN A 206 -1.31 -0.29 -5.91
N ARG A 207 -1.65 -1.58 -6.02
CA ARG A 207 -0.91 -2.56 -6.84
C ARG A 207 -0.96 -2.28 -8.35
N ASN A 208 -1.87 -1.40 -8.79
CA ASN A 208 -1.97 -0.97 -10.19
C ASN A 208 -1.16 0.30 -10.48
N THR A 209 -0.24 0.67 -9.59
CA THR A 209 0.64 1.82 -9.76
C THR A 209 2.06 1.37 -10.09
N ILE A 210 2.61 1.92 -11.15
CA ILE A 210 3.99 1.68 -11.60
C ILE A 210 4.81 2.92 -11.32
N VAL A 211 5.98 2.77 -10.71
CA VAL A 211 6.89 3.88 -10.44
C VAL A 211 8.08 3.78 -11.40
N TYR A 212 8.26 4.79 -12.22
CA TYR A 212 9.39 4.90 -13.16
C TYR A 212 10.52 5.73 -12.56
N MET A 213 11.74 5.36 -12.92
CA MET A 213 12.95 6.04 -12.49
C MET A 213 13.78 6.43 -13.71
N TYR A 214 13.92 7.72 -13.92
CA TYR A 214 14.79 8.36 -14.87
C TYR A 214 16.00 8.96 -14.16
N HIS A 215 17.01 9.43 -14.92
CA HIS A 215 18.17 10.16 -14.39
C HIS A 215 18.47 11.37 -15.28
N GLY A 216 19.41 11.24 -16.24
CA GLY A 216 19.80 12.32 -17.12
C GLY A 216 19.00 12.38 -18.43
N PHE A 217 19.01 13.55 -19.06
CA PHE A 217 18.39 13.79 -20.35
C PHE A 217 19.37 14.42 -21.32
N SER A 218 19.32 14.03 -22.60
CA SER A 218 20.15 14.61 -23.64
C SER A 218 19.40 14.57 -24.98
N GLU A 219 19.67 15.60 -25.80
CA GLU A 219 19.28 15.61 -27.20
C GLU A 219 20.43 15.15 -28.13
N ASP A 220 21.65 14.98 -27.59
CA ASP A 220 22.80 14.51 -28.32
C ASP A 220 22.79 12.98 -28.47
N PRO A 221 22.68 12.46 -29.71
CA PRO A 221 22.67 11.00 -29.94
C PRO A 221 23.98 10.32 -29.48
N ALA A 222 25.10 11.04 -29.45
CA ALA A 222 26.37 10.47 -28.99
C ALA A 222 26.36 10.23 -27.47
N VAL A 223 25.79 11.15 -26.69
CA VAL A 223 25.60 10.99 -25.24
C VAL A 223 24.63 9.84 -24.95
N LEU A 224 23.51 9.78 -25.68
CA LEU A 224 22.51 8.70 -25.51
C LEU A 224 23.09 7.33 -25.84
N ALA A 225 23.92 7.24 -26.89
CA ALA A 225 24.58 5.99 -27.28
C ALA A 225 25.70 5.58 -26.31
N ALA A 226 26.43 6.55 -25.74
CA ALA A 226 27.53 6.30 -24.79
C ALA A 226 27.00 5.89 -23.39
N HIS A 227 25.86 6.41 -22.99
CA HIS A 227 25.31 6.22 -21.65
C HIS A 227 23.80 5.81 -21.66
N PRO A 228 23.43 4.73 -22.37
CA PRO A 228 22.01 4.37 -22.61
C PRO A 228 21.25 3.96 -21.32
N ASN A 229 22.00 3.62 -20.25
CA ASN A 229 21.43 3.23 -18.95
C ASN A 229 21.30 4.41 -17.97
N LEU A 230 21.74 5.60 -18.38
CA LEU A 230 21.72 6.80 -17.53
C LEU A 230 20.94 7.93 -18.19
N TYR A 231 21.12 8.12 -19.49
CA TYR A 231 20.50 9.20 -20.24
C TYR A 231 19.37 8.71 -21.15
N THR A 232 18.32 9.51 -21.22
CA THR A 232 17.25 9.35 -22.21
C THR A 232 16.97 10.70 -22.90
N SER A 233 16.13 10.74 -23.93
CA SER A 233 15.80 12.01 -24.58
C SER A 233 14.54 12.65 -23.98
N PRO A 234 14.41 13.99 -24.01
CA PRO A 234 13.17 14.67 -23.63
C PRO A 234 11.98 14.24 -24.52
N TRP A 235 12.25 13.91 -25.79
CA TRP A 235 11.26 13.33 -26.70
C TRP A 235 10.76 11.97 -26.19
N LYS A 236 11.66 11.11 -25.73
CA LYS A 236 11.28 9.80 -25.18
C LYS A 236 10.42 9.97 -23.93
N LEU A 237 10.78 10.87 -23.01
CA LEU A 237 9.96 11.16 -21.81
C LEU A 237 8.52 11.53 -22.22
N ARG A 238 8.37 12.39 -23.22
CA ARG A 238 7.04 12.74 -23.75
C ARG A 238 6.30 11.54 -24.30
N CYS A 239 6.97 10.74 -25.14
CA CYS A 239 6.38 9.53 -25.72
C CYS A 239 5.95 8.53 -24.65
N ASP A 240 6.77 8.33 -23.61
CA ASP A 240 6.49 7.43 -22.51
C ASP A 240 5.25 7.87 -21.75
N ILE A 241 5.12 9.16 -21.44
CA ILE A 241 3.91 9.72 -20.77
C ILE A 241 2.65 9.50 -21.63
N GLN A 242 2.77 9.77 -22.93
CA GLN A 242 1.63 9.62 -23.85
C GLN A 242 1.25 8.14 -24.05
N GLU A 243 2.24 7.24 -24.17
CA GLU A 243 2.01 5.79 -24.26
C GLU A 243 1.30 5.27 -23.01
N MET A 244 1.76 5.66 -21.79
CA MET A 244 1.12 5.26 -20.55
C MET A 244 -0.33 5.72 -20.47
N ARG A 245 -0.62 6.95 -20.90
CA ARG A 245 -2.01 7.46 -20.96
C ARG A 245 -2.86 6.69 -21.99
N ALA A 246 -2.30 6.38 -23.15
CA ALA A 246 -2.98 5.57 -24.16
C ALA A 246 -3.30 4.15 -23.67
N LEU A 247 -2.47 3.59 -22.76
CA LEU A 247 -2.68 2.31 -22.09
C LEU A 247 -3.65 2.39 -20.90
N GLY A 248 -4.25 3.56 -20.64
CA GLY A 248 -5.25 3.80 -19.60
C GLY A 248 -4.66 4.04 -18.21
N TYR A 249 -3.40 4.47 -18.11
CA TYR A 249 -2.79 4.90 -16.86
C TYR A 249 -2.93 6.42 -16.67
N GLU A 250 -3.19 6.84 -15.45
CA GLU A 250 -3.18 8.25 -15.05
C GLU A 250 -1.83 8.58 -14.38
N CYS A 251 -1.23 9.73 -14.72
CA CYS A 251 -0.05 10.22 -14.01
C CYS A 251 -0.46 10.80 -12.66
N ILE A 252 0.15 10.34 -11.57
CA ILE A 252 -0.12 10.82 -10.21
C ILE A 252 1.19 11.22 -9.54
N SER A 253 1.17 12.28 -8.71
CA SER A 253 2.33 12.64 -7.92
C SER A 253 2.60 11.61 -6.81
N LEU A 254 3.84 11.56 -6.33
CA LEU A 254 4.21 10.67 -5.22
C LEU A 254 3.48 11.07 -3.93
N GLU A 255 3.23 12.39 -3.73
CA GLU A 255 2.47 12.94 -2.62
C GLU A 255 1.01 12.52 -2.66
N ASP A 256 0.35 12.69 -3.81
CA ASP A 256 -1.05 12.34 -3.98
C ASP A 256 -1.25 10.83 -3.82
N TYR A 257 -0.30 10.06 -4.35
CA TYR A 257 -0.28 8.61 -4.14
C TYR A 257 -0.18 8.25 -2.66
N TYR A 258 0.77 8.88 -1.93
CA TYR A 258 0.94 8.68 -0.49
C TYR A 258 -0.28 9.13 0.32
N GLN A 259 -0.98 10.18 -0.11
CA GLN A 259 -2.21 10.67 0.52
C GLN A 259 -3.44 9.78 0.22
N GLY A 260 -3.26 8.67 -0.49
CA GLY A 260 -4.35 7.74 -0.79
C GLY A 260 -5.30 8.20 -1.90
N LYS A 261 -4.90 9.18 -2.72
CA LYS A 261 -5.72 9.66 -3.85
C LYS A 261 -5.76 8.68 -5.04
N ALA A 262 -4.92 7.64 -5.03
CA ALA A 262 -4.96 6.57 -6.01
C ALA A 262 -6.19 5.68 -5.81
N VAL A 263 -7.20 5.83 -6.64
CA VAL A 263 -8.49 5.11 -6.55
C VAL A 263 -8.29 3.62 -6.85
N LYS A 264 -8.85 2.75 -6.03
CA LYS A 264 -8.81 1.30 -6.23
C LYS A 264 -9.43 0.92 -7.60
N GLY A 265 -8.74 0.07 -8.35
CA GLY A 265 -9.18 -0.39 -9.67
C GLY A 265 -8.73 0.48 -10.84
N LYS A 266 -8.29 1.71 -10.61
CA LYS A 266 -7.63 2.54 -11.62
C LYS A 266 -6.14 2.23 -11.70
N LYS A 267 -5.54 2.51 -12.85
CA LYS A 267 -4.11 2.33 -13.12
C LYS A 267 -3.40 3.68 -13.04
N TYR A 268 -2.26 3.69 -12.38
CA TYR A 268 -1.47 4.91 -12.22
C TYR A 268 0.00 4.68 -12.57
N PHE A 269 0.68 5.75 -12.97
CA PHE A 269 2.12 5.77 -13.01
C PHE A 269 2.67 7.01 -12.31
N ILE A 270 3.84 6.86 -11.72
CA ILE A 270 4.57 7.91 -11.01
C ILE A 270 5.91 8.08 -11.71
N ILE A 271 6.29 9.32 -11.96
CA ILE A 271 7.60 9.67 -12.53
C ILE A 271 8.52 10.08 -11.40
N THR A 272 9.66 9.42 -11.28
CA THR A 272 10.78 9.84 -10.43
C THR A 272 12.02 10.06 -11.28
N ILE A 273 12.86 11.03 -10.89
CA ILE A 273 14.10 11.36 -11.56
C ILE A 273 15.16 11.48 -10.47
N ASP A 274 16.28 10.79 -10.64
CA ASP A 274 17.36 10.80 -9.64
C ASP A 274 18.52 11.73 -10.05
N ASP A 275 19.40 12.01 -9.11
CA ASP A 275 20.65 12.76 -9.14
C ASP A 275 20.51 14.29 -9.18
N GLY A 276 19.54 14.84 -9.89
CA GLY A 276 19.37 16.30 -9.95
C GLY A 276 20.28 16.99 -10.98
N TYR A 277 20.55 16.34 -12.11
CA TYR A 277 21.34 16.93 -13.20
C TYR A 277 20.67 18.21 -13.75
N LEU A 278 21.48 19.11 -14.32
CA LEU A 278 21.00 20.35 -14.93
C LEU A 278 19.98 20.09 -16.05
N ASP A 279 20.12 18.99 -16.78
CA ASP A 279 19.19 18.59 -17.84
C ASP A 279 17.80 18.19 -17.31
N ASN A 280 17.67 17.87 -16.05
CA ASN A 280 16.36 17.67 -15.42
C ASN A 280 15.54 18.98 -15.42
N TYR A 281 16.21 20.13 -15.22
CA TYR A 281 15.60 21.44 -15.31
C TYR A 281 15.45 21.91 -16.76
N THR A 282 16.53 21.82 -17.57
CA THR A 282 16.54 22.42 -18.90
C THR A 282 15.78 21.62 -19.96
N LEU A 283 15.72 20.29 -19.83
CA LEU A 283 15.14 19.38 -20.81
C LEU A 283 13.91 18.63 -20.32
N ALA A 284 13.94 18.04 -19.11
CA ALA A 284 12.81 17.26 -18.61
C ALA A 284 11.66 18.13 -18.08
N TYR A 285 11.95 19.14 -17.28
CA TYR A 285 10.95 20.00 -16.66
C TYR A 285 9.99 20.66 -17.67
N PRO A 286 10.43 21.23 -18.79
CA PRO A 286 9.54 21.77 -19.81
C PRO A 286 8.56 20.71 -20.38
N VAL A 287 9.03 19.47 -20.54
CA VAL A 287 8.16 18.36 -21.00
C VAL A 287 7.11 18.03 -19.96
N LEU A 288 7.50 17.93 -18.68
CA LEU A 288 6.58 17.63 -17.58
C LEU A 288 5.46 18.68 -17.47
N VAL A 289 5.81 19.96 -17.60
CA VAL A 289 4.84 21.07 -17.60
C VAL A 289 3.88 20.99 -18.80
N GLN A 290 4.43 20.80 -20.02
CA GLN A 290 3.63 20.69 -21.26
C GLN A 290 2.69 19.50 -21.20
N GLU A 291 3.14 18.36 -20.72
CA GLU A 291 2.34 17.15 -20.58
C GLU A 291 1.47 17.17 -19.32
N LYS A 292 1.55 18.18 -18.45
CA LYS A 292 0.85 18.22 -17.16
C LYS A 292 1.07 16.93 -16.38
N ALA A 293 2.30 16.46 -16.33
CA ALA A 293 2.69 15.21 -15.68
C ALA A 293 3.51 15.52 -14.42
N PRO A 294 2.96 15.29 -13.22
CA PRO A 294 3.72 15.50 -12.00
C PRO A 294 4.90 14.53 -11.90
N ALA A 295 6.03 15.01 -11.36
CA ALA A 295 7.22 14.22 -11.12
C ALA A 295 7.90 14.57 -9.79
N SER A 296 8.66 13.63 -9.23
CA SER A 296 9.49 13.83 -8.05
C SER A 296 10.96 13.69 -8.43
N ILE A 297 11.78 14.72 -8.19
CA ILE A 297 13.22 14.69 -8.43
C ILE A 297 13.95 14.48 -7.09
N PHE A 298 14.80 13.47 -7.05
CA PHE A 298 15.68 13.19 -5.91
C PHE A 298 17.07 13.72 -6.22
N THR A 299 17.45 14.88 -5.65
CA THR A 299 18.70 15.57 -5.98
C THR A 299 19.82 15.21 -5.01
N ILE A 300 21.05 15.16 -5.52
CA ILE A 300 22.27 15.18 -4.71
C ILE A 300 22.40 16.60 -4.13
N VAL A 301 22.11 16.73 -2.84
CA VAL A 301 21.89 18.05 -2.23
C VAL A 301 23.15 18.91 -2.26
N ARG A 302 24.35 18.34 -2.04
CA ARG A 302 25.61 19.07 -2.09
C ARG A 302 25.87 19.67 -3.45
N GLU A 303 25.58 18.95 -4.51
CA GLU A 303 25.82 19.43 -5.88
C GLU A 303 24.91 20.61 -6.22
N MET A 304 23.65 20.53 -5.80
CA MET A 304 22.69 21.63 -5.94
C MET A 304 23.11 22.85 -5.10
N GLU A 305 23.54 22.64 -3.83
CA GLU A 305 23.94 23.73 -2.91
C GLU A 305 25.18 24.48 -3.40
N ASN A 306 26.15 23.75 -3.91
CA ASN A 306 27.42 24.30 -4.39
C ASN A 306 27.32 24.87 -5.81
N GLU A 307 26.13 24.76 -6.43
CA GLU A 307 25.90 25.15 -7.83
C GLU A 307 26.93 24.49 -8.77
N THR A 308 27.22 23.21 -8.48
CA THR A 308 28.22 22.44 -9.25
C THR A 308 27.77 22.34 -10.70
N GLY A 309 28.65 22.66 -11.63
CA GLY A 309 28.36 22.58 -13.07
C GLY A 309 27.84 21.17 -13.45
N GLY A 310 26.74 21.12 -14.20
CA GLY A 310 26.08 19.87 -14.59
C GLY A 310 24.89 19.48 -13.68
N TYR A 311 24.64 20.21 -12.59
CA TYR A 311 23.48 20.04 -11.72
C TYR A 311 22.63 21.31 -11.71
N PHE A 312 21.33 21.17 -11.43
CA PHE A 312 20.48 22.34 -11.27
C PHE A 312 20.75 23.04 -9.92
N THR A 313 20.55 24.35 -9.90
CA THR A 313 20.77 25.20 -8.73
C THR A 313 19.56 25.19 -7.76
N THR A 314 19.76 25.73 -6.55
CA THR A 314 18.67 25.93 -5.58
C THR A 314 17.56 26.80 -6.15
N GLU A 315 17.89 27.83 -6.97
CA GLU A 315 16.89 28.72 -7.57
C GLU A 315 16.06 27.98 -8.64
N GLN A 316 16.71 27.18 -9.47
CA GLN A 316 16.04 26.32 -10.45
C GLN A 316 15.14 25.27 -9.77
N ALA A 317 15.56 24.71 -8.63
CA ALA A 317 14.74 23.83 -7.81
C ALA A 317 13.50 24.55 -7.29
N ARG A 318 13.61 25.80 -6.84
CA ARG A 318 12.50 26.62 -6.39
C ARG A 318 11.49 26.88 -7.50
N GLU A 319 11.96 27.25 -8.68
CA GLU A 319 11.09 27.46 -9.85
C GLU A 319 10.30 26.20 -10.20
N MET A 320 10.97 25.03 -10.20
CA MET A 320 10.32 23.76 -10.44
C MET A 320 9.24 23.43 -9.40
N GLU A 321 9.51 23.66 -8.10
CA GLU A 321 8.56 23.49 -6.99
C GLU A 321 7.35 24.40 -7.11
N GLU A 322 7.57 25.67 -7.45
CA GLU A 322 6.51 26.70 -7.59
C GLU A 322 5.60 26.42 -8.78
N SER A 323 6.07 25.71 -9.79
CA SER A 323 5.26 25.27 -10.93
C SER A 323 4.11 24.33 -10.53
N GLY A 324 4.24 23.63 -9.41
CA GLY A 324 3.32 22.60 -8.94
C GLY A 324 3.41 21.26 -9.68
N TYR A 325 4.27 21.14 -10.71
CA TYR A 325 4.47 19.89 -11.46
C TYR A 325 5.66 19.08 -10.97
N VAL A 326 6.64 19.71 -10.34
CA VAL A 326 7.83 19.02 -9.85
C VAL A 326 7.96 19.21 -8.35
N LYS A 327 8.27 18.12 -7.65
CA LYS A 327 8.66 18.11 -6.25
C LYS A 327 10.10 17.64 -6.11
N VAL A 328 10.88 18.34 -5.29
CA VAL A 328 12.30 18.05 -5.08
C VAL A 328 12.52 17.39 -3.72
N TYR A 329 13.26 16.29 -3.70
CA TYR A 329 13.61 15.53 -2.49
C TYR A 329 15.11 15.25 -2.47
N ALA A 330 15.64 14.89 -1.31
CA ALA A 330 17.04 14.52 -1.19
C ALA A 330 17.32 13.10 -1.69
N HIS A 331 18.39 12.97 -2.49
CA HIS A 331 19.07 11.73 -2.82
C HIS A 331 20.37 11.59 -2.00
N ASN A 332 20.30 11.79 -0.70
CA ASN A 332 21.39 12.06 0.24
C ASN A 332 22.10 13.41 -0.01
N LEU A 333 23.09 13.68 0.87
CA LEU A 333 23.94 14.87 0.72
C LEU A 333 24.96 14.68 -0.42
N ASP A 334 25.70 13.55 -0.36
CA ASP A 334 26.88 13.27 -1.19
C ASP A 334 26.74 12.02 -2.08
N HIS A 335 25.49 11.53 -2.30
CA HIS A 335 25.22 10.33 -3.10
C HIS A 335 26.04 9.12 -2.67
N VAL A 336 26.16 8.88 -1.35
CA VAL A 336 26.93 7.76 -0.81
C VAL A 336 26.10 6.48 -0.68
N ASN A 337 26.77 5.33 -0.81
CA ASN A 337 26.12 4.04 -0.58
C ASN A 337 25.77 3.88 0.89
N CYS A 338 24.48 3.85 1.22
CA CYS A 338 23.96 3.81 2.59
C CYS A 338 24.31 2.51 3.35
N THR A 339 24.59 1.40 2.64
CA THR A 339 24.81 0.10 3.29
C THR A 339 26.13 -0.02 4.03
N GLY A 340 27.12 0.81 3.66
CA GLY A 340 28.46 0.83 4.25
C GLY A 340 28.65 1.87 5.35
N LEU A 341 27.69 2.76 5.53
CA LEU A 341 27.81 3.84 6.52
C LEU A 341 27.54 3.34 7.93
N ASP A 342 28.33 3.81 8.88
CA ASP A 342 27.99 3.68 10.29
C ASP A 342 26.74 4.54 10.64
N PRO A 343 26.10 4.33 11.80
CA PRO A 343 24.90 5.08 12.17
C PRO A 343 25.11 6.59 12.22
N PHE A 344 26.26 7.07 12.67
CA PHE A 344 26.55 8.49 12.79
C PHE A 344 26.77 9.14 11.40
N GLU A 345 27.52 8.49 10.53
CA GLU A 345 27.71 8.94 9.15
C GLU A 345 26.40 8.97 8.38
N PHE A 346 25.57 7.93 8.50
CA PHE A 346 24.25 7.90 7.87
C PHE A 346 23.36 9.05 8.36
N ASP A 347 23.32 9.30 9.68
CA ASP A 347 22.53 10.40 10.24
C ASP A 347 23.05 11.76 9.81
N ARG A 348 24.37 11.94 9.73
CA ARG A 348 25.01 13.17 9.22
C ARG A 348 24.62 13.45 7.76
N GLU A 349 24.75 12.47 6.87
CA GLU A 349 24.36 12.57 5.47
C GLU A 349 22.90 12.98 5.32
N ARG A 350 22.03 12.23 5.96
CA ARG A 350 20.60 12.47 5.92
C ARG A 350 20.21 13.82 6.53
N GLN A 351 20.68 14.12 7.73
CA GLN A 351 20.23 15.30 8.48
C GLN A 351 20.69 16.59 7.78
N ARG A 352 21.90 16.63 7.24
CA ARG A 352 22.38 17.80 6.48
C ARG A 352 21.59 18.01 5.22
N ALA A 353 21.36 16.95 4.42
CA ALA A 353 20.53 17.03 3.22
C ALA A 353 19.10 17.49 3.53
N TYR A 354 18.50 16.94 4.59
CA TYR A 354 17.15 17.29 5.02
C TYR A 354 17.04 18.73 5.49
N THR A 355 17.98 19.18 6.33
CA THR A 355 18.01 20.54 6.86
C THR A 355 18.16 21.55 5.74
N SER A 356 19.04 21.28 4.79
CA SER A 356 19.27 22.14 3.64
C SER A 356 18.01 22.36 2.80
N LEU A 357 17.36 21.28 2.37
CA LEU A 357 16.13 21.40 1.57
C LEU A 357 15.01 22.11 2.32
N ARG A 358 14.89 21.89 3.64
CA ARG A 358 13.92 22.57 4.48
C ARG A 358 14.20 24.07 4.58
N GLU A 359 15.46 24.47 4.82
CA GLU A 359 15.84 25.86 5.04
C GLU A 359 15.85 26.66 3.74
N ARG A 360 16.27 26.07 2.63
CA ARG A 360 16.37 26.73 1.34
C ARG A 360 15.08 26.74 0.53
N LEU A 361 14.29 25.66 0.60
CA LEU A 361 13.12 25.42 -0.25
C LEU A 361 11.81 25.22 0.56
N GLY A 362 11.87 25.16 1.89
CA GLY A 362 10.69 24.89 2.73
C GLY A 362 10.16 23.45 2.64
N ILE A 363 10.93 22.54 2.06
CA ILE A 363 10.50 21.17 1.73
C ILE A 363 10.49 20.27 2.95
N LYS A 364 9.41 19.51 3.14
CA LYS A 364 9.35 18.36 4.04
C LYS A 364 9.79 17.12 3.27
N ASN A 365 10.98 16.62 3.57
CA ASN A 365 11.55 15.45 2.89
C ASN A 365 10.94 14.16 3.46
N LEU A 366 9.80 13.75 2.90
CA LEU A 366 9.01 12.60 3.39
C LEU A 366 9.39 11.28 2.72
N PHE A 367 10.09 11.32 1.58
CA PHE A 367 10.37 10.16 0.75
C PHE A 367 11.89 9.99 0.59
N PHE A 368 12.36 8.76 0.51
CA PHE A 368 13.77 8.44 0.42
C PHE A 368 14.05 7.51 -0.76
N ALA A 369 14.86 7.97 -1.72
CA ALA A 369 15.42 7.16 -2.76
C ALA A 369 16.87 6.79 -2.41
N TYR A 370 17.18 5.49 -2.44
CA TYR A 370 18.50 5.00 -2.06
C TYR A 370 19.50 5.24 -3.20
N PRO A 371 20.63 5.95 -2.97
CA PRO A 371 21.73 6.01 -3.92
C PRO A 371 22.19 4.61 -4.34
N TYR A 372 22.41 4.43 -5.63
CA TYR A 372 22.74 3.12 -6.24
C TYR A 372 21.67 2.04 -6.08
N GLY A 373 20.47 2.36 -5.55
CA GLY A 373 19.48 1.38 -5.11
C GLY A 373 19.96 0.48 -3.97
N ALA A 374 21.07 0.85 -3.32
CA ALA A 374 21.74 0.03 -2.32
C ALA A 374 21.11 0.18 -0.94
N TYR A 375 20.45 -0.87 -0.46
CA TYR A 375 19.89 -0.90 0.88
C TYR A 375 19.92 -2.33 1.45
N ASN A 376 19.80 -2.42 2.75
CA ASN A 376 19.63 -3.66 3.51
C ASN A 376 18.63 -3.45 4.64
N THR A 377 18.38 -4.47 5.45
CA THR A 377 17.43 -4.40 6.55
C THR A 377 17.78 -3.30 7.57
N SER A 378 19.07 -3.08 7.83
CA SER A 378 19.52 -2.06 8.78
C SER A 378 19.25 -0.65 8.24
N THR A 379 19.61 -0.36 6.99
CA THR A 379 19.35 0.95 6.36
C THR A 379 17.86 1.21 6.21
N TYR A 380 17.08 0.19 5.84
CA TYR A 380 15.62 0.31 5.79
C TYR A 380 15.03 0.76 7.15
N VAL A 381 15.44 0.09 8.23
CA VAL A 381 14.97 0.44 9.58
C VAL A 381 15.40 1.86 9.97
N LYS A 382 16.66 2.23 9.71
CA LYS A 382 17.16 3.58 9.99
C LYS A 382 16.35 4.66 9.24
N VAL A 383 16.12 4.48 7.92
CA VAL A 383 15.32 5.43 7.12
C VAL A 383 13.91 5.56 7.67
N ARG A 384 13.26 4.44 7.96
CA ARG A 384 11.92 4.43 8.55
C ARG A 384 11.87 5.14 9.92
N ASP A 385 12.80 4.79 10.83
CA ASP A 385 12.81 5.31 12.20
C ASP A 385 13.18 6.81 12.24
N ASN A 386 13.80 7.31 11.18
CA ASN A 386 14.05 8.74 10.97
C ASN A 386 12.88 9.50 10.30
N GLY A 387 11.71 8.89 10.21
CA GLY A 387 10.47 9.57 9.84
C GLY A 387 10.15 9.63 8.36
N PHE A 388 10.95 8.99 7.50
CA PHE A 388 10.59 8.84 6.09
C PHE A 388 9.35 7.94 5.95
N ARG A 389 8.47 8.31 5.03
CA ARG A 389 7.14 7.70 4.84
C ARG A 389 7.12 6.64 3.74
N LEU A 390 7.86 6.88 2.66
CA LEU A 390 8.07 5.93 1.58
C LEU A 390 9.55 5.81 1.26
N GLN A 391 9.96 4.60 0.91
CA GLN A 391 11.32 4.27 0.53
C GLN A 391 11.30 3.70 -0.89
N LEU A 392 12.04 4.33 -1.79
CA LEU A 392 12.08 4.00 -3.20
C LEU A 392 13.31 3.17 -3.51
N VAL A 393 13.10 2.00 -4.11
CA VAL A 393 14.14 1.00 -4.37
C VAL A 393 14.05 0.46 -5.79
N GLN A 394 15.13 -0.13 -6.31
CA GLN A 394 15.11 -0.80 -7.62
C GLN A 394 14.64 -2.26 -7.52
N LYS A 395 14.85 -2.90 -6.37
CA LYS A 395 14.42 -4.27 -6.10
C LYS A 395 14.00 -4.39 -4.65
N SER A 396 12.85 -4.99 -4.39
CA SER A 396 12.43 -5.24 -3.01
C SER A 396 13.16 -6.45 -2.44
N LEU A 397 13.79 -6.27 -1.26
CA LEU A 397 14.44 -7.35 -0.51
C LEU A 397 13.47 -8.07 0.44
N PHE A 398 12.33 -7.43 0.75
CA PHE A 398 11.31 -7.96 1.65
C PHE A 398 9.97 -7.23 1.41
N GLN A 399 8.88 -7.85 1.82
CA GLN A 399 7.56 -7.20 1.72
C GLN A 399 7.41 -6.15 2.83
N ALA A 400 7.24 -4.89 2.42
CA ALA A 400 6.89 -3.78 3.28
C ALA A 400 5.95 -2.83 2.53
N ASP A 401 4.95 -2.27 3.22
CA ASP A 401 3.95 -1.41 2.58
C ASP A 401 4.52 -0.03 2.21
N ASP A 402 5.58 0.40 2.91
CA ASP A 402 6.27 1.67 2.70
C ASP A 402 7.48 1.58 1.73
N VAL A 403 7.63 0.46 1.04
CA VAL A 403 8.67 0.29 0.00
C VAL A 403 8.03 0.27 -1.38
N LEU A 404 8.44 1.19 -2.26
CA LEU A 404 8.03 1.26 -3.65
C LEU A 404 9.17 0.81 -4.56
N VAL A 405 8.90 -0.20 -5.39
CA VAL A 405 9.85 -0.67 -6.40
C VAL A 405 9.73 0.19 -7.64
N ARG A 406 10.84 0.75 -8.10
CA ARG A 406 10.92 1.57 -9.30
C ARG A 406 11.42 0.78 -10.50
N GLN A 407 10.90 1.07 -11.68
CA GLN A 407 11.37 0.52 -12.94
C GLN A 407 12.34 1.51 -13.59
N ASN A 408 13.58 1.08 -13.83
CA ASN A 408 14.56 1.89 -14.55
C ASN A 408 14.08 2.13 -15.98
N VAL A 409 14.07 3.37 -16.39
CA VAL A 409 13.81 3.76 -17.78
C VAL A 409 15.13 4.08 -18.46
N TRP A 410 15.51 3.24 -19.40
CA TRP A 410 16.68 3.40 -20.23
C TRP A 410 16.27 3.93 -21.60
N TYR A 411 17.26 4.41 -22.37
CA TYR A 411 17.01 4.99 -23.68
C TYR A 411 16.18 4.09 -24.61
N ASP A 412 16.43 2.79 -24.60
CA ASP A 412 15.75 1.77 -25.42
C ASP A 412 14.55 1.07 -24.72
N SER A 413 14.20 1.49 -23.51
CA SER A 413 13.11 0.89 -22.76
C SER A 413 11.75 1.16 -23.42
N GLY A 414 10.96 0.10 -23.67
CA GLY A 414 9.56 0.21 -24.06
C GLY A 414 8.64 0.11 -22.82
N MET A 415 7.63 1.00 -22.73
CA MET A 415 6.70 1.03 -21.59
C MET A 415 5.98 -0.29 -21.40
N SER A 416 5.52 -0.93 -22.47
CA SER A 416 4.88 -2.25 -22.39
C SER A 416 5.78 -3.33 -21.76
N SER A 417 7.08 -3.28 -21.97
CA SER A 417 8.06 -4.20 -21.35
C SER A 417 8.24 -3.89 -19.87
N LEU A 418 8.35 -2.61 -19.51
CA LEU A 418 8.48 -2.17 -18.11
C LEU A 418 7.20 -2.46 -17.30
N ILE A 419 6.02 -2.34 -17.92
CA ILE A 419 4.74 -2.73 -17.30
C ILE A 419 4.77 -4.22 -16.93
N LYS A 420 5.14 -5.09 -17.89
CA LYS A 420 5.24 -6.54 -17.63
C LYS A 420 6.20 -6.83 -16.48
N LYS A 421 7.36 -6.21 -16.47
CA LYS A 421 8.36 -6.35 -15.39
C LYS A 421 7.82 -5.90 -14.03
N ALA A 422 7.09 -4.78 -13.98
CA ALA A 422 6.53 -4.26 -12.74
C ALA A 422 5.49 -5.19 -12.09
N TYR A 423 4.74 -5.95 -12.90
CA TYR A 423 3.74 -6.89 -12.38
C TYR A 423 4.30 -8.28 -12.04
N HIS A 424 5.53 -8.59 -12.43
CA HIS A 424 6.17 -9.87 -12.13
C HIS A 424 7.19 -9.79 -10.96
N ASN A 425 7.48 -8.59 -10.46
CA ASN A 425 8.31 -8.31 -9.29
C ASN A 425 7.44 -8.03 -8.05
#